data_b1a454377dddd2895ce55b45047387f1
#
_entry.id   b1a454377dddd2895ce55b45047387f1
#
_cell.length_a   1.000
_cell.length_b   1.000
_cell.length_c   1.000
_cell.angle_alpha   90.00
_cell.angle_beta   90.00
_cell.angle_gamma   90.00
#
_symmetry.space_group_name_H-M   'P 1'
#
loop_
_entity.id
_entity.type
_entity.pdbx_description
1 polymer ?
#
loop_
_entity_poly.entity_id
_entity_poly.type
_entity_poly.pdbx_seq_one_letter_code
_entity_poly.pdbx_strand_id
1 'polypeptide(L)'
;MPLRQQSATTHILGIGNSFFGIEQGDNQPASVNHYDFGIANFNADAIRARLTDLNLKASGTSQESFKFNDPDGFLVQVNGPDYVGHV
;
A
#
# COMPACT_ATOMS: atom_id res chain seq x y z
N MET A 1 -11.63 -10.79 12.06
CA MET A 1 -10.25 -10.50 11.63
C MET A 1 -9.37 -10.29 12.86
N PRO A 2 -8.35 -11.12 13.02
CA PRO A 2 -7.45 -10.93 14.15
C PRO A 2 -6.63 -9.65 14.02
N LEU A 3 -6.36 -9.02 15.15
CA LEU A 3 -5.48 -7.84 15.20
C LEU A 3 -4.02 -8.28 15.01
N ARG A 4 -3.30 -7.66 14.08
CA ARG A 4 -1.88 -7.92 13.84
C ARG A 4 -0.97 -6.88 14.46
N GLN A 5 -1.32 -5.60 14.27
CA GLN A 5 -0.52 -4.49 14.75
C GLN A 5 -1.45 -3.37 15.19
N GLN A 6 -0.99 -2.56 16.13
CA GLN A 6 -1.74 -1.36 16.50
C GLN A 6 -0.78 -0.27 17.03
N SER A 7 -1.21 0.97 16.84
CA SER A 7 -0.61 2.14 17.46
C SER A 7 -1.75 2.97 18.06
N ALA A 8 -1.47 4.19 18.53
CA ALA A 8 -2.51 5.07 19.05
C ALA A 8 -3.58 5.41 18.01
N THR A 9 -3.22 5.41 16.72
CA THR A 9 -4.09 5.89 15.63
C THR A 9 -4.35 4.87 14.53
N THR A 10 -3.66 3.72 14.54
CA THR A 10 -3.73 2.74 13.46
C THR A 10 -3.89 1.33 14.00
N HIS A 11 -4.80 0.56 13.39
CA HIS A 11 -4.98 -0.86 13.67
C HIS A 11 -4.86 -1.63 12.36
N ILE A 12 -4.08 -2.71 12.36
CA ILE A 12 -3.95 -3.60 11.20
C ILE A 12 -4.56 -4.95 11.57
N LEU A 13 -5.58 -5.33 10.83
CA LEU A 13 -6.33 -6.57 11.02
C LEU A 13 -5.92 -7.56 9.94
N GLY A 14 -5.75 -8.83 10.32
CA GLY A 14 -5.35 -9.88 9.37
C GLY A 14 -6.56 -10.50 8.66
N ILE A 15 -6.39 -10.75 7.35
CA ILE A 15 -7.37 -11.46 6.53
C ILE A 15 -6.58 -12.51 5.73
N GLY A 16 -6.42 -13.73 6.26
CA GLY A 16 -5.55 -14.71 5.64
C GLY A 16 -4.13 -14.16 5.54
N ASN A 17 -3.56 -14.14 4.33
CA ASN A 17 -2.25 -13.55 4.06
C ASN A 17 -2.32 -12.05 3.78
N SER A 18 -3.53 -11.49 3.75
CA SER A 18 -3.74 -10.07 3.52
C SER A 18 -4.02 -9.34 4.83
N PHE A 19 -4.17 -8.05 4.76
CA PHE A 19 -4.52 -7.26 5.94
C PHE A 19 -5.40 -6.07 5.57
N PHE A 20 -6.08 -5.55 6.57
CA PHE A 20 -6.92 -4.37 6.45
C PHE A 20 -6.48 -3.35 7.50
N GLY A 21 -6.03 -2.20 7.06
CA GLY A 21 -5.57 -1.13 7.95
C GLY A 21 -6.66 -0.09 8.18
N ILE A 22 -6.91 0.22 9.44
CA ILE A 22 -7.84 1.28 9.85
C ILE A 22 -7.03 2.36 10.53
N GLU A 23 -7.12 3.58 10.01
CA GLU A 23 -6.33 4.71 10.50
C GLU A 23 -7.24 5.86 10.87
N GLN A 24 -6.98 6.47 12.03
CA GLN A 24 -7.72 7.64 12.47
C GLN A 24 -7.21 8.86 11.71
N GLY A 25 -8.11 9.53 10.99
CA GLY A 25 -7.79 10.78 10.30
C GLY A 25 -8.13 11.99 11.17
N ASP A 26 -7.34 13.05 11.06
CA ASP A 26 -7.56 14.30 11.77
C ASP A 26 -8.54 15.18 11.00
N ASN A 27 -9.75 15.31 11.50
CA ASN A 27 -10.77 16.22 10.92
C ASN A 27 -11.05 15.97 9.44
N GLN A 28 -10.79 14.76 8.96
CA GLN A 28 -11.03 14.38 7.57
C GLN A 28 -12.28 13.52 7.47
N PRO A 29 -13.06 13.63 6.38
CA PRO A 29 -14.16 12.70 6.12
C PRO A 29 -13.62 11.27 6.02
N ALA A 30 -14.42 10.29 6.42
CA ALA A 30 -14.07 8.89 6.24
C ALA A 30 -13.83 8.60 4.76
N SER A 31 -12.71 7.95 4.45
CA SER A 31 -12.33 7.65 3.07
C SER A 31 -11.38 6.46 3.03
N VAL A 32 -11.13 5.95 1.84
CA VAL A 32 -10.09 4.96 1.61
C VAL A 32 -8.79 5.70 1.36
N ASN A 33 -7.77 5.44 2.19
CA ASN A 33 -6.46 6.08 2.05
C ASN A 33 -5.75 5.57 0.79
N HIS A 34 -5.62 4.27 0.68
CA HIS A 34 -5.03 3.64 -0.50
C HIS A 34 -5.36 2.15 -0.56
N TYR A 35 -5.13 1.56 -1.73
CA TYR A 35 -5.21 0.12 -1.95
C TYR A 35 -3.81 -0.45 -2.03
N ASP A 36 -3.61 -1.66 -1.51
CA ASP A 36 -2.31 -2.33 -1.53
C ASP A 36 -2.44 -3.70 -2.19
N PHE A 37 -1.58 -3.96 -3.17
CA PHE A 37 -1.56 -5.22 -3.90
C PHE A 37 -0.26 -5.97 -3.66
N GLY A 38 -0.38 -7.22 -3.20
CA GLY A 38 0.76 -8.13 -3.15
C GLY A 38 0.97 -8.75 -4.53
N ILE A 39 2.18 -8.61 -5.06
CA ILE A 39 2.52 -9.06 -6.42
C ILE A 39 3.50 -10.22 -6.32
N ALA A 40 3.14 -11.36 -6.90
CA ALA A 40 4.06 -12.51 -6.98
C ALA A 40 5.30 -12.12 -7.77
N ASN A 41 6.47 -12.56 -7.31
CA ASN A 41 7.75 -12.25 -7.94
C ASN A 41 7.99 -10.73 -8.05
N PHE A 42 7.64 -10.00 -7.00
CA PHE A 42 7.75 -8.55 -6.95
C PHE A 42 9.17 -8.10 -7.27
N ASN A 43 9.29 -7.19 -8.24
CA ASN A 43 10.55 -6.55 -8.60
C ASN A 43 10.29 -5.05 -8.74
N ALA A 44 10.73 -4.30 -7.76
CA ALA A 44 10.44 -2.86 -7.69
C ALA A 44 10.96 -2.09 -8.90
N ASP A 45 12.17 -2.38 -9.35
CA ASP A 45 12.75 -1.68 -10.49
C ASP A 45 11.98 -1.93 -11.79
N ALA A 46 11.57 -3.18 -12.02
CA ALA A 46 10.81 -3.53 -13.21
C ALA A 46 9.43 -2.86 -13.22
N ILE A 47 8.78 -2.81 -12.05
CA ILE A 47 7.47 -2.16 -11.93
C ILE A 47 7.59 -0.66 -12.11
N ARG A 48 8.61 -0.04 -11.51
CA ARG A 48 8.87 1.40 -11.68
C ARG A 48 9.10 1.76 -13.15
N ALA A 49 9.87 0.95 -13.87
CA ALA A 49 10.11 1.16 -15.29
C ALA A 49 8.79 1.09 -16.09
N ARG A 50 7.94 0.13 -15.77
CA ARG A 50 6.64 -0.02 -16.42
C ARG A 50 5.73 1.18 -16.14
N LEU A 51 5.72 1.66 -14.90
CA LEU A 51 4.93 2.84 -14.54
C LEU A 51 5.42 4.09 -15.28
N THR A 52 6.72 4.24 -15.42
CA THR A 52 7.30 5.35 -16.20
C THR A 52 6.83 5.30 -17.66
N ASP A 53 6.78 4.11 -18.26
CA ASP A 53 6.26 3.94 -19.62
C ASP A 53 4.80 4.35 -19.74
N LEU A 54 4.04 4.25 -18.67
CA LEU A 54 2.64 4.63 -18.62
C LEU A 54 2.41 6.07 -18.14
N ASN A 55 3.48 6.85 -17.98
CA ASN A 55 3.45 8.21 -17.44
C ASN A 55 2.92 8.29 -16.00
N LEU A 56 3.11 7.24 -15.23
CA LEU A 56 2.76 7.21 -13.81
C LEU A 56 4.04 7.30 -13.00
N LYS A 57 4.01 8.09 -11.93
CA LYS A 57 5.20 8.36 -11.13
C LYS A 57 5.15 7.60 -9.81
N ALA A 58 6.10 6.69 -9.63
CA ALA A 58 6.25 5.97 -8.36
C ALA A 58 6.97 6.83 -7.34
N SER A 59 6.57 6.72 -6.07
CA SER A 59 7.19 7.44 -4.96
C SER A 59 8.36 6.65 -4.36
N GLY A 60 9.39 7.39 -3.89
CA GLY A 60 10.47 6.82 -3.12
C GLY A 60 11.41 5.90 -3.90
N THR A 61 12.28 5.22 -3.17
CA THR A 61 13.32 4.34 -3.74
C THR A 61 13.31 2.95 -3.11
N SER A 62 12.31 2.61 -2.29
CA SER A 62 12.24 1.32 -1.62
C SER A 62 12.15 0.16 -2.61
N GLN A 63 12.84 -0.92 -2.30
CA GLN A 63 12.78 -2.16 -3.07
C GLN A 63 11.71 -3.12 -2.53
N GLU A 64 11.12 -2.81 -1.37
CA GLU A 64 10.14 -3.67 -0.72
C GLU A 64 8.71 -3.29 -1.01
N SER A 65 8.44 -1.99 -1.08
CA SER A 65 7.09 -1.46 -1.25
C SER A 65 7.16 0.00 -1.70
N PHE A 66 6.24 0.40 -2.57
CA PHE A 66 6.13 1.80 -2.94
C PHE A 66 4.71 2.13 -3.38
N LYS A 67 4.43 3.42 -3.52
CA LYS A 67 3.10 3.93 -3.89
C LYS A 67 3.15 4.73 -5.18
N PHE A 68 2.02 4.79 -5.85
CA PHE A 68 1.82 5.68 -6.99
C PHE A 68 0.33 6.03 -7.10
N ASN A 69 0.02 7.11 -7.80
CA ASN A 69 -1.38 7.44 -8.09
C ASN A 69 -1.76 6.86 -9.44
N ASP A 70 -2.93 6.20 -9.50
CA ASP A 70 -3.44 5.72 -10.78
C ASP A 70 -3.94 6.91 -11.63
N PRO A 71 -4.34 6.68 -12.91
CA PRO A 71 -4.82 7.79 -13.75
C PRO A 71 -6.01 8.55 -13.20
N ASP A 72 -6.80 7.94 -12.33
CA ASP A 72 -7.97 8.57 -11.71
C ASP A 72 -7.64 9.25 -10.37
N GLY A 73 -6.37 9.23 -9.95
CA GLY A 73 -5.92 9.88 -8.74
C GLY A 73 -5.97 9.05 -7.48
N PHE A 74 -6.35 7.76 -7.56
CA PHE A 74 -6.35 6.89 -6.39
C PHE A 74 -4.94 6.46 -6.06
N LEU A 75 -4.62 6.47 -4.76
CA LEU A 75 -3.31 6.03 -4.29
C LEU A 75 -3.26 4.51 -4.24
N VAL A 76 -2.27 3.92 -4.89
CA VAL A 76 -2.06 2.48 -4.96
C VAL A 76 -0.68 2.16 -4.39
N GLN A 77 -0.62 1.14 -3.54
CA GLN A 77 0.63 0.61 -3.02
C GLN A 77 0.87 -0.78 -3.62
N VAL A 78 2.11 -1.08 -3.94
CA VAL A 78 2.51 -2.42 -4.44
C VAL A 78 3.70 -2.92 -3.65
N ASN A 79 3.73 -4.23 -3.43
CA ASN A 79 4.78 -4.90 -2.66
C ASN A 79 4.74 -6.40 -2.95
N GLY A 80 5.66 -7.14 -2.33
CA GLY A 80 5.66 -8.59 -2.42
C GLY A 80 4.49 -9.21 -1.65
N PRO A 81 4.21 -10.50 -1.89
CA PRO A 81 3.03 -11.16 -1.31
C PRO A 81 3.08 -11.32 0.21
N ASP A 82 4.26 -11.27 0.80
CA ASP A 82 4.44 -11.46 2.24
C ASP A 82 4.58 -10.16 3.02
N TYR A 83 4.39 -9.02 2.38
CA TYR A 83 4.48 -7.73 3.04
C TYR A 83 3.31 -7.54 4.01
N VAL A 84 3.61 -7.13 5.25
CA VAL A 84 2.59 -7.01 6.31
C VAL A 84 2.28 -5.57 6.74
N GLY A 85 2.95 -4.60 6.17
CA GLY A 85 2.76 -3.20 6.55
C GLY A 85 3.38 -2.85 7.89
N HIS A 86 3.32 -1.57 8.24
CA HIS A 86 3.85 -1.03 9.49
C HIS A 86 2.92 0.04 10.05
N VAL A 87 2.81 0.10 11.36
CA VAL A 87 2.04 1.14 12.07
C VAL A 87 2.92 2.22 12.67
#